data_6300fa77ce5b6a5e3115befc63990391
#
_entry.id   6300fa77ce5b6a5e3115befc63990391
#
_cell.length_a   1.000
_cell.length_b   1.000
_cell.length_c   1.000
_cell.angle_alpha   90.00
_cell.angle_beta   90.00
_cell.angle_gamma   90.00
#
_symmetry.space_group_name_H-M   'P 1'
#
loop_
_entity.id
_entity.type
_entity.pdbx_description
1 polymer ?
#
loop_
_entity_poly.entity_id
_entity_poly.type
_entity_poly.pdbx_seq_one_letter_code
_entity_poly.pdbx_strand_id
1 'polypeptide(L)'
;MIAGMFAVDSVGGMGWKGSMPWPNNPDDMKWFKATTQNQIVVMGRKTWDSSDMPSPLPGRHNVVFTNNFFDQDDIEQIRGDVCEALVSLKSHNKRKNVFVIGGANLLMQSRPVLEKVYLTRISGGYLNDTTIDIVDFLDGMVLHQTVNLGSCIVEEYHNEAISSSVKAYTNKRKKQDR
;
A
#
# COMPACT_ATOMS: atom_id res chain seq x y z
N MET A 1 -4.64 -11.65 1.97
CA MET A 1 -4.59 -10.73 0.82
C MET A 1 -3.44 -9.76 1.01
N ILE A 2 -2.73 -9.46 -0.08
CA ILE A 2 -1.77 -8.34 -0.17
C ILE A 2 -2.43 -7.29 -1.07
N ALA A 3 -2.55 -6.05 -0.60
CA ALA A 3 -3.22 -4.97 -1.33
C ALA A 3 -2.40 -3.69 -1.29
N GLY A 4 -2.46 -2.89 -2.36
CA GLY A 4 -2.05 -1.50 -2.36
C GLY A 4 -3.18 -0.61 -1.83
N MET A 5 -2.84 0.42 -1.07
CA MET A 5 -3.83 1.40 -0.58
C MET A 5 -3.19 2.78 -0.50
N PHE A 6 -3.61 3.68 -1.37
CA PHE A 6 -3.04 5.01 -1.49
C PHE A 6 -4.01 5.98 -2.18
N ALA A 7 -3.70 7.26 -2.10
CA ALA A 7 -4.46 8.32 -2.72
C ALA A 7 -3.63 9.07 -3.76
N VAL A 8 -4.31 9.58 -4.79
CA VAL A 8 -3.74 10.47 -5.81
C VAL A 8 -4.70 11.61 -6.13
N ASP A 9 -4.16 12.73 -6.55
CA ASP A 9 -4.93 13.82 -7.13
C ASP A 9 -5.23 13.60 -8.62
N SER A 10 -5.85 14.57 -9.29
CA SER A 10 -6.26 14.46 -10.70
C SER A 10 -5.08 14.36 -11.69
N VAL A 11 -3.87 14.64 -11.28
CA VAL A 11 -2.64 14.59 -12.11
C VAL A 11 -1.67 13.49 -11.67
N GLY A 12 -2.10 12.58 -10.79
CA GLY A 12 -1.29 11.47 -10.29
C GLY A 12 -0.34 11.87 -9.16
N GLY A 13 -0.50 13.04 -8.58
CA GLY A 13 0.29 13.51 -7.45
C GLY A 13 0.00 12.72 -6.18
N MET A 14 1.04 12.32 -5.47
CA MET A 14 0.98 11.58 -4.20
C MET A 14 1.64 12.32 -3.05
N GLY A 15 2.62 13.16 -3.32
CA GLY A 15 3.44 13.82 -2.30
C GLY A 15 3.96 15.19 -2.73
N TRP A 16 4.14 16.06 -1.74
CA TRP A 16 4.74 17.36 -1.85
C TRP A 16 5.50 17.70 -0.57
N LYS A 17 6.83 17.88 -0.68
CA LYS A 17 7.72 18.26 0.44
C LYS A 17 7.54 17.39 1.71
N GLY A 18 7.41 16.08 1.53
CA GLY A 18 7.27 15.13 2.64
C GLY A 18 5.87 15.02 3.24
N SER A 19 4.87 15.55 2.56
CA SER A 19 3.45 15.58 2.97
C SER A 19 2.56 15.21 1.80
N MET A 20 1.27 15.04 2.02
CA MET A 20 0.30 14.91 0.93
C MET A 20 0.12 16.27 0.23
N PRO A 21 -0.09 16.29 -1.11
CA PRO A 21 -0.20 17.54 -1.87
C PRO A 21 -1.46 18.35 -1.52
N TRP A 22 -2.55 17.69 -1.16
CA TRP A 22 -3.87 18.27 -0.88
C TRP A 22 -4.06 18.58 0.61
N PRO A 23 -4.99 19.47 0.94
CA PRO A 23 -5.41 19.69 2.33
C PRO A 23 -5.95 18.42 2.96
N ASN A 24 -5.97 18.38 4.31
CA ASN A 24 -6.51 17.24 5.05
C ASN A 24 -7.89 16.82 4.52
N ASN A 25 -8.07 15.54 4.22
CA ASN A 25 -9.32 14.94 3.77
C ASN A 25 -9.83 13.95 4.83
N PRO A 26 -10.78 14.37 5.70
CA PRO A 26 -11.26 13.50 6.79
C PRO A 26 -11.95 12.23 6.31
N ASP A 27 -12.63 12.26 5.15
CA ASP A 27 -13.33 11.09 4.61
C ASP A 27 -12.33 10.00 4.19
N ASP A 28 -11.26 10.39 3.48
CA ASP A 28 -10.17 9.47 3.13
C ASP A 28 -9.46 8.92 4.38
N MET A 29 -9.16 9.77 5.34
CA MET A 29 -8.51 9.35 6.59
C MET A 29 -9.35 8.37 7.39
N LYS A 30 -10.66 8.59 7.47
CA LYS A 30 -11.61 7.70 8.14
C LYS A 30 -11.71 6.36 7.43
N TRP A 31 -11.79 6.37 6.11
CA TRP A 31 -11.79 5.16 5.28
C TRP A 31 -10.50 4.35 5.47
N PHE A 32 -9.35 5.01 5.34
CA PHE A 32 -8.04 4.40 5.55
C PHE A 32 -7.93 3.74 6.92
N LYS A 33 -8.30 4.47 7.98
CA LYS A 33 -8.27 3.96 9.35
C LYS A 33 -9.16 2.73 9.51
N ALA A 34 -10.40 2.79 9.05
CA ALA A 34 -11.35 1.70 9.19
C ALA A 34 -10.91 0.43 8.44
N THR A 35 -10.36 0.60 7.22
CA THR A 35 -9.92 -0.53 6.38
C THR A 35 -8.65 -1.18 6.90
N THR A 36 -7.73 -0.42 7.48
CA THR A 36 -6.44 -0.93 7.96
C THR A 36 -6.40 -1.33 9.43
N GLN A 37 -7.46 -1.05 10.18
CA GLN A 37 -7.52 -1.35 11.63
C GLN A 37 -7.27 -2.84 11.89
N ASN A 38 -6.36 -3.14 12.84
CA ASN A 38 -5.91 -4.48 13.21
C ASN A 38 -5.22 -5.27 12.07
N GLN A 39 -4.87 -4.61 10.97
CA GLN A 39 -4.16 -5.20 9.84
C GLN A 39 -2.67 -4.86 9.88
N ILE A 40 -1.93 -5.34 8.88
CA ILE A 40 -0.52 -4.99 8.66
C ILE A 40 -0.46 -3.86 7.65
N VAL A 41 0.27 -2.81 7.96
CA VAL A 41 0.58 -1.71 7.03
C VAL A 41 2.07 -1.71 6.73
N VAL A 42 2.43 -1.70 5.45
CA VAL A 42 3.81 -1.67 4.98
C VAL A 42 4.06 -0.36 4.26
N MET A 43 5.08 0.35 4.70
CA MET A 43 5.46 1.65 4.14
C MET A 43 6.96 1.75 3.93
N GLY A 44 7.38 2.58 2.98
CA GLY A 44 8.78 2.96 2.81
C GLY A 44 9.22 3.97 3.87
N ARG A 45 10.53 4.16 4.02
CA ARG A 45 11.11 5.06 5.03
C ARG A 45 10.61 6.50 4.89
N LYS A 46 10.52 7.04 3.68
CA LYS A 46 10.02 8.42 3.48
C LYS A 46 8.56 8.59 3.89
N THR A 47 7.73 7.56 3.72
CA THR A 47 6.35 7.57 4.19
C THR A 47 6.28 7.50 5.71
N TRP A 48 7.14 6.69 6.34
CA TRP A 48 7.29 6.65 7.80
C TRP A 48 7.67 8.02 8.38
N ASP A 49 8.59 8.73 7.74
CA ASP A 49 9.07 10.05 8.17
C ASP A 49 8.13 11.21 7.78
N SER A 50 7.00 10.93 7.09
CA SER A 50 6.03 11.95 6.66
C SER A 50 5.35 12.64 7.84
N SER A 51 5.21 13.96 7.77
CA SER A 51 4.55 14.78 8.80
C SER A 51 3.04 14.52 8.89
N ASP A 52 2.42 13.96 7.85
CA ASP A 52 0.98 13.68 7.80
C ASP A 52 0.58 12.35 8.46
N MET A 53 1.58 11.53 8.79
CA MET A 53 1.36 10.20 9.38
C MET A 53 1.73 10.18 10.84
N PRO A 54 0.83 9.78 11.74
CA PRO A 54 1.23 9.37 13.08
C PRO A 54 2.05 8.07 12.95
N SER A 55 3.31 8.11 13.31
CA SER A 55 4.23 6.97 13.22
C SER A 55 4.64 6.51 14.63
N PRO A 56 4.31 5.28 15.04
CA PRO A 56 3.55 4.26 14.32
C PRO A 56 2.05 4.56 14.22
N LEU A 57 1.38 4.01 13.20
CA LEU A 57 -0.07 4.06 13.05
C LEU A 57 -0.74 3.25 14.17
N PRO A 58 -1.56 3.86 15.05
CA PRO A 58 -2.13 3.16 16.19
C PRO A 58 -3.07 2.02 15.77
N GLY A 59 -3.01 0.88 16.46
CA GLY A 59 -3.87 -0.26 16.23
C GLY A 59 -3.60 -1.03 14.93
N ARG A 60 -2.43 -0.84 14.31
CA ARG A 60 -1.94 -1.59 13.15
C ARG A 60 -0.59 -2.22 13.47
N HIS A 61 -0.27 -3.31 12.81
CA HIS A 61 1.10 -3.83 12.79
C HIS A 61 1.89 -3.04 11.74
N ASN A 62 2.78 -2.17 12.19
CA ASN A 62 3.57 -1.29 11.34
C ASN A 62 4.84 -1.99 10.86
N VAL A 63 5.04 -2.01 9.54
CA VAL A 63 6.21 -2.56 8.89
C VAL A 63 6.85 -1.50 8.01
N VAL A 64 8.13 -1.22 8.21
CA VAL A 64 8.88 -0.25 7.41
C VAL A 64 9.85 -0.98 6.49
N PHE A 65 9.69 -0.79 5.19
CA PHE A 65 10.62 -1.29 4.20
C PHE A 65 11.77 -0.30 4.05
N THR A 66 12.97 -0.71 4.47
CA THR A 66 14.15 0.16 4.49
C THR A 66 15.44 -0.63 4.33
N ASN A 67 16.39 -0.09 3.57
CA ASN A 67 17.73 -0.67 3.46
C ASN A 67 18.62 -0.34 4.67
N ASN A 68 18.32 0.75 5.37
CA ASN A 68 19.04 1.20 6.56
C ASN A 68 18.15 1.09 7.77
N PHE A 69 18.38 0.08 8.60
CA PHE A 69 17.65 -0.10 9.85
C PHE A 69 17.97 1.07 10.80
N PHE A 70 16.99 1.45 11.58
CA PHE A 70 17.08 2.55 12.53
C PHE A 70 16.51 2.12 13.89
N ASP A 71 16.91 2.82 14.92
CA ASP A 71 16.48 2.53 16.29
C ASP A 71 15.04 3.01 16.48
N GLN A 72 14.12 2.06 16.50
CA GLN A 72 12.69 2.30 16.69
C GLN A 72 12.03 1.03 17.23
N ASP A 73 11.49 1.16 18.42
CA ASP A 73 10.69 0.09 19.04
C ASP A 73 9.29 0.01 18.40
N ASP A 74 8.60 -1.09 18.66
CA ASP A 74 7.20 -1.35 18.27
C ASP A 74 6.92 -1.38 16.76
N ILE A 75 7.94 -1.53 15.91
CA ILE A 75 7.78 -1.72 14.48
C ILE A 75 8.62 -2.90 13.97
N GLU A 76 8.17 -3.48 12.87
CA GLU A 76 8.96 -4.44 12.11
C GLU A 76 9.69 -3.71 10.97
N GLN A 77 10.96 -4.00 10.78
CA GLN A 77 11.75 -3.44 9.69
C GLN A 77 12.17 -4.56 8.74
N ILE A 78 11.87 -4.42 7.46
CA ILE A 78 12.17 -5.41 6.42
C ILE A 78 12.99 -4.79 5.28
N ARG A 79 13.74 -5.63 4.56
CA ARG A 79 14.57 -5.25 3.41
C ARG A 79 14.67 -6.38 2.40
N GLY A 80 15.32 -6.12 1.28
CA GLY A 80 15.58 -7.10 0.23
C GLY A 80 14.61 -6.96 -0.94
N ASP A 81 14.25 -8.05 -1.58
CA ASP A 81 13.25 -8.04 -2.64
C ASP A 81 11.86 -7.78 -2.07
N VAL A 82 11.17 -6.78 -2.63
CA VAL A 82 9.86 -6.33 -2.11
C VAL A 82 8.80 -7.42 -2.21
N CYS A 83 8.74 -8.12 -3.34
CA CYS A 83 7.74 -9.14 -3.57
C CYS A 83 7.95 -10.34 -2.64
N GLU A 84 9.19 -10.81 -2.49
CA GLU A 84 9.53 -11.90 -1.58
C GLU A 84 9.23 -11.54 -0.13
N ALA A 85 9.61 -10.33 0.30
CA ALA A 85 9.35 -9.85 1.66
C ALA A 85 7.86 -9.77 1.97
N LEU A 86 7.02 -9.24 1.06
CA LEU A 86 5.58 -9.14 1.24
C LEU A 86 4.91 -10.52 1.27
N VAL A 87 5.31 -11.44 0.40
CA VAL A 87 4.79 -12.81 0.39
C VAL A 87 5.16 -13.55 1.67
N SER A 88 6.41 -13.40 2.14
CA SER A 88 6.88 -13.94 3.41
C SER A 88 6.07 -13.39 4.57
N LEU A 89 5.94 -12.07 4.66
CA LEU A 89 5.16 -11.38 5.70
C LEU A 89 3.71 -11.90 5.75
N LYS A 90 3.04 -12.02 4.59
CA LYS A 90 1.68 -12.55 4.50
C LYS A 90 1.60 -14.02 4.91
N SER A 91 2.57 -14.85 4.55
CA SER A 91 2.59 -16.27 4.88
C SER A 91 2.67 -16.53 6.39
N HIS A 92 3.41 -15.70 7.13
CA HIS A 92 3.52 -15.76 8.58
C HIS A 92 2.30 -15.14 9.30
N ASN A 93 1.54 -14.31 8.62
CA ASN A 93 0.38 -13.58 9.16
C ASN A 93 -0.92 -13.96 8.43
N LYS A 94 -1.30 -15.23 8.44
CA LYS A 94 -2.41 -15.78 7.65
C LYS A 94 -3.76 -15.07 7.89
N ARG A 95 -4.03 -14.62 9.11
CA ARG A 95 -5.31 -14.00 9.52
C ARG A 95 -5.39 -12.50 9.20
N LYS A 96 -4.26 -11.82 8.98
CA LYS A 96 -4.22 -10.39 8.68
C LYS A 96 -4.03 -10.14 7.20
N ASN A 97 -4.59 -9.06 6.71
CA ASN A 97 -4.27 -8.52 5.40
C ASN A 97 -3.02 -7.64 5.50
N VAL A 98 -2.29 -7.56 4.39
CA VAL A 98 -1.11 -6.71 4.23
C VAL A 98 -1.47 -5.58 3.29
N PHE A 99 -1.36 -4.35 3.75
CA PHE A 99 -1.60 -3.14 2.96
C PHE A 99 -0.30 -2.39 2.71
N VAL A 100 0.10 -2.28 1.46
CA VAL A 100 1.22 -1.44 1.03
C VAL A 100 0.68 -0.03 0.83
N ILE A 101 1.11 0.92 1.66
CA ILE A 101 0.52 2.26 1.75
C ILE A 101 1.38 3.38 1.17
N GLY A 102 2.52 3.04 0.59
CA GLY A 102 3.40 3.98 -0.11
C GLY A 102 4.85 3.90 0.36
N GLY A 103 5.77 4.71 -0.20
CA GLY A 103 5.54 5.64 -1.32
C GLY A 103 5.48 4.98 -2.70
N ALA A 104 5.47 5.82 -3.70
CA ALA A 104 5.31 5.42 -5.09
C ALA A 104 6.25 4.29 -5.52
N ASN A 105 7.52 4.37 -5.18
CA ASN A 105 8.52 3.35 -5.53
C ASN A 105 8.19 1.98 -4.91
N LEU A 106 7.79 1.95 -3.63
CA LEU A 106 7.42 0.71 -2.96
C LEU A 106 6.14 0.11 -3.57
N LEU A 107 5.15 0.95 -3.90
CA LEU A 107 3.93 0.53 -4.59
C LEU A 107 4.25 -0.10 -5.94
N MET A 108 5.07 0.55 -6.78
CA MET A 108 5.47 0.03 -8.09
C MET A 108 6.19 -1.31 -7.97
N GLN A 109 7.12 -1.46 -7.02
CA GLN A 109 7.84 -2.72 -6.80
C GLN A 109 6.93 -3.83 -6.24
N SER A 110 5.91 -3.48 -5.48
CA SER A 110 4.96 -4.46 -4.90
C SER A 110 3.92 -4.97 -5.90
N ARG A 111 3.73 -4.26 -7.02
CA ARG A 111 2.69 -4.53 -8.00
C ARG A 111 2.53 -6.01 -8.41
N PRO A 112 3.63 -6.78 -8.67
CA PRO A 112 3.52 -8.18 -9.09
C PRO A 112 2.81 -9.10 -8.08
N VAL A 113 2.70 -8.70 -6.81
CA VAL A 113 2.09 -9.51 -5.74
C VAL A 113 0.82 -8.90 -5.16
N LEU A 114 0.40 -7.73 -5.66
CA LEU A 114 -0.85 -7.09 -5.23
C LEU A 114 -2.05 -7.84 -5.79
N GLU A 115 -2.89 -8.38 -4.93
CA GLU A 115 -4.16 -9.01 -5.28
C GLU A 115 -5.26 -7.97 -5.50
N LYS A 116 -5.17 -6.83 -4.78
CA LYS A 116 -6.10 -5.71 -4.88
C LYS A 116 -5.38 -4.37 -4.78
N VAL A 117 -6.04 -3.34 -5.27
CA VAL A 117 -5.65 -1.94 -5.06
C VAL A 117 -6.88 -1.14 -4.64
N TYR A 118 -6.75 -0.40 -3.56
CA TYR A 118 -7.70 0.62 -3.11
C TYR A 118 -7.09 1.98 -3.41
N LEU A 119 -7.61 2.62 -4.45
CA LEU A 119 -7.14 3.91 -4.94
C LEU A 119 -8.13 5.00 -4.59
N THR A 120 -7.74 5.93 -3.72
CA THR A 120 -8.53 7.13 -3.45
C THR A 120 -8.22 8.20 -4.49
N ARG A 121 -9.26 8.67 -5.17
CA ARG A 121 -9.21 9.81 -6.09
C ARG A 121 -9.58 11.08 -5.35
N ILE A 122 -8.61 11.97 -5.19
CA ILE A 122 -8.78 13.31 -4.62
C ILE A 122 -9.08 14.29 -5.76
N SER A 123 -10.14 15.11 -5.60
CA SER A 123 -10.48 16.13 -6.58
C SER A 123 -9.46 17.25 -6.62
N GLY A 124 -9.18 17.76 -7.81
CA GLY A 124 -8.25 18.86 -8.06
C GLY A 124 -6.82 18.36 -8.36
N GLY A 125 -6.03 19.26 -8.91
CA GLY A 125 -4.60 19.06 -9.15
C GLY A 125 -3.80 19.98 -8.26
N TYR A 126 -2.76 19.45 -7.63
CA TYR A 126 -1.94 20.15 -6.64
C TYR A 126 -0.46 20.15 -7.07
N LEU A 127 0.32 21.04 -6.46
CA LEU A 127 1.78 20.95 -6.58
C LEU A 127 2.26 19.65 -5.96
N ASN A 128 3.10 18.94 -6.68
CA ASN A 128 3.63 17.66 -6.25
C ASN A 128 5.09 17.48 -6.69
N ASP A 129 5.85 16.71 -5.94
CA ASP A 129 7.21 16.26 -6.25
C ASP A 129 7.30 14.73 -6.31
N THR A 130 6.20 14.05 -6.00
CA THR A 130 6.07 12.60 -6.04
C THR A 130 4.79 12.24 -6.78
N THR A 131 4.93 11.51 -7.85
CA THR A 131 3.84 11.03 -8.71
C THR A 131 3.90 9.52 -8.90
N ILE A 132 2.78 8.94 -9.28
CA ILE A 132 2.70 7.57 -9.78
C ILE A 132 1.95 7.56 -11.10
N ASP A 133 2.47 6.84 -12.09
CA ASP A 133 1.74 6.58 -13.33
C ASP A 133 0.63 5.57 -13.06
N ILE A 134 -0.58 6.07 -12.89
CA ILE A 134 -1.75 5.26 -12.54
C ILE A 134 -2.13 4.30 -13.67
N VAL A 135 -1.93 4.71 -14.92
CA VAL A 135 -2.26 3.86 -16.09
C VAL A 135 -1.35 2.65 -16.11
N ASP A 136 -0.04 2.86 -15.97
CA ASP A 136 0.95 1.78 -15.88
C ASP A 136 0.76 0.94 -14.62
N PHE A 137 0.51 1.58 -13.48
CA PHE A 137 0.32 0.88 -12.21
C PHE A 137 -0.90 -0.04 -12.21
N LEU A 138 -2.01 0.37 -12.83
CA LEU A 138 -3.25 -0.41 -12.88
C LEU A 138 -3.37 -1.32 -14.11
N ASP A 139 -2.36 -1.35 -14.99
CA ASP A 139 -2.40 -2.20 -16.17
C ASP A 139 -2.64 -3.67 -15.80
N GLY A 140 -3.60 -4.32 -16.44
CA GLY A 140 -4.04 -5.69 -16.14
C GLY A 140 -4.87 -5.85 -14.86
N MET A 141 -5.24 -4.77 -14.18
CA MET A 141 -6.21 -4.79 -13.08
C MET A 141 -7.61 -4.41 -13.55
N VAL A 142 -8.63 -4.98 -12.93
CA VAL A 142 -10.03 -4.76 -13.27
C VAL A 142 -10.71 -3.96 -12.16
N LEU A 143 -11.34 -2.84 -12.52
CA LEU A 143 -12.17 -2.06 -11.59
C LEU A 143 -13.38 -2.91 -11.17
N HIS A 144 -13.50 -3.17 -9.89
CA HIS A 144 -14.53 -4.01 -9.30
C HIS A 144 -15.62 -3.20 -8.62
N GLN A 145 -15.24 -2.13 -7.93
CA GLN A 145 -16.15 -1.32 -7.14
C GLN A 145 -15.66 0.12 -7.04
N THR A 146 -16.61 1.04 -6.96
CA THR A 146 -16.39 2.46 -6.68
C THR A 146 -17.23 2.87 -5.48
N VAL A 147 -16.61 3.52 -4.49
CA VAL A 147 -17.27 4.02 -3.28
C VAL A 147 -17.11 5.53 -3.22
N ASN A 148 -18.24 6.24 -3.21
CA ASN A 148 -18.26 7.69 -3.02
C ASN A 148 -18.30 8.00 -1.52
N LEU A 149 -17.26 8.67 -1.01
CA LEU A 149 -17.14 9.08 0.39
C LEU A 149 -17.60 10.52 0.64
N GLY A 150 -18.06 11.22 -0.38
CA GLY A 150 -18.46 12.63 -0.33
C GLY A 150 -17.36 13.54 -0.90
N SER A 151 -16.25 13.72 -0.20
CA SER A 151 -15.14 14.57 -0.64
C SER A 151 -14.12 13.88 -1.53
N CYS A 152 -14.20 12.55 -1.65
CA CYS A 152 -13.33 11.74 -2.51
C CYS A 152 -14.01 10.45 -2.93
N ILE A 153 -13.40 9.75 -3.86
CA ILE A 153 -13.91 8.49 -4.42
C ILE A 153 -12.83 7.42 -4.21
N VAL A 154 -13.22 6.26 -3.69
CA VAL A 154 -12.35 5.08 -3.60
C VAL A 154 -12.72 4.11 -4.72
N GLU A 155 -11.72 3.73 -5.50
CA GLU A 155 -11.81 2.70 -6.53
C GLU A 155 -11.13 1.43 -6.03
N GLU A 156 -11.83 0.30 -6.07
CA GLU A 156 -11.29 -1.01 -5.75
C GLU A 156 -11.00 -1.78 -7.05
N TYR A 157 -9.73 -2.09 -7.27
CA TYR A 157 -9.26 -2.89 -8.40
C TYR A 157 -8.83 -4.27 -7.95
N HIS A 158 -9.10 -5.28 -8.77
CA HIS A 158 -8.67 -6.66 -8.55
C HIS A 158 -7.69 -7.11 -9.64
N ASN A 159 -6.67 -7.83 -9.23
CA ASN A 159 -5.75 -8.51 -10.13
C ASN A 159 -6.19 -9.96 -10.31
N GLU A 160 -6.96 -10.23 -11.36
CA GLU A 160 -7.49 -11.56 -11.62
C GLU A 160 -6.41 -12.59 -11.99
N ALA A 161 -5.25 -12.15 -12.50
CA ALA A 161 -4.14 -13.01 -12.86
C ALA A 161 -3.38 -13.57 -11.63
N ILE A 162 -3.39 -12.88 -10.50
CA ILE A 162 -2.62 -13.27 -9.30
C ILE A 162 -3.32 -14.36 -8.49
N SER A 163 -4.63 -14.52 -8.56
CA SER A 163 -5.33 -15.59 -7.83
C SER A 163 -4.81 -16.98 -8.18
N SER A 164 -4.23 -17.16 -9.37
CA SER A 164 -3.56 -18.37 -9.82
C SER A 164 -2.06 -18.41 -9.51
N SER A 165 -1.34 -17.30 -9.55
CA SER A 165 0.12 -17.26 -9.38
C SER A 165 0.58 -17.21 -7.92
N VAL A 166 -0.14 -16.58 -7.01
CA VAL A 166 0.13 -16.66 -5.56
C VAL A 166 -0.05 -18.10 -5.07
N LYS A 167 -1.01 -18.85 -5.63
CA LYS A 167 -1.14 -20.29 -5.39
C LYS A 167 0.07 -21.08 -5.95
N ALA A 168 0.64 -20.67 -7.07
CA ALA A 168 1.82 -21.31 -7.67
C ALA A 168 3.11 -21.03 -6.88
N TYR A 169 3.29 -19.80 -6.35
CA TYR A 169 4.44 -19.43 -5.52
C TYR A 169 4.44 -20.17 -4.16
N THR A 170 3.29 -20.26 -3.51
CA THR A 170 3.12 -21.02 -2.26
C THR A 170 3.31 -22.52 -2.47
N ASN A 171 2.98 -23.06 -3.64
CA ASN A 171 3.15 -24.48 -3.95
C ASN A 171 4.60 -24.85 -4.35
N LYS A 172 5.39 -23.93 -4.93
CA LYS A 172 6.82 -24.15 -5.18
C LYS A 172 7.63 -24.24 -3.88
N ARG A 173 7.35 -23.39 -2.90
CA ARG A 173 8.03 -23.46 -1.59
C ARG A 173 7.74 -24.77 -0.82
N LYS A 174 6.50 -25.24 -0.83
CA LYS A 174 6.14 -26.53 -0.19
C LYS A 174 6.84 -27.76 -0.80
N LYS A 175 7.41 -27.64 -2.01
CA LYS A 175 8.17 -28.72 -2.66
C LYS A 175 9.68 -28.63 -2.39
N GLN A 176 10.19 -27.48 -1.94
CA GLN A 176 11.61 -27.31 -1.57
C GLN A 176 11.88 -27.64 -0.08
N ASP A 177 10.84 -27.58 0.77
CA ASP A 177 10.92 -27.90 2.20
C ASP A 177 10.55 -29.36 2.53
N ARG A 178 10.54 -30.26 1.52
CA ARG A 178 10.38 -31.72 1.62
C ARG A 178 11.59 -32.43 1.04
#